data_c87a6ae87ea708fe41bac02f2c39c09b
#
_entry.id   c87a6ae87ea708fe41bac02f2c39c09b
#
_cell.length_a   1.000
_cell.length_b   1.000
_cell.length_c   1.000
_cell.angle_alpha   90.00
_cell.angle_beta   90.00
_cell.angle_gamma   90.00
#
_symmetry.space_group_name_H-M   'P 1'
#
loop_
_entity.id
_entity.type
_entity.pdbx_description
1 polymer ?
#
loop_
_entity_poly.entity_id
_entity_poly.type
_entity_poly.pdbx_seq_one_letter_code
_entity_poly.pdbx_strand_id
1 'polypeptide(L)'
;MEEDAALKDEMADMQNIMALSGMMDKDGDDLLVTTKIKELEQRANKRRMFRLSISVLKYAVAATLLFCTWFLSEKYTLDKHKSEMIRIEAPQGQRVYLTLADGTEAWLSSRTKLNIPHQFNDKERVIELDGEGFFAVKKDAKRPFIVKTKQYNVQVLGTQFNVFAYSESTDFETDLLEGSVYVYHKNNEAGGLYMKPDEKVFLKGGELLKTTSNFKQSKYLKNGIFTFEDKPFGELLTRLELWYDVKFKVSRPEIRKYVFSGKFRQSDDIANILQAIQEVGKFNFRMITENEIEIY
;
A
#
# COMPACT_ATOMS: atom_id res chain seq x y z
N MET A 1 -16.49 -30.92 -48.20
CA MET A 1 -17.07 -30.87 -49.57
C MET A 1 -16.65 -32.04 -50.43
N GLU A 2 -15.35 -32.38 -50.56
CA GLU A 2 -14.92 -33.56 -51.34
C GLU A 2 -15.34 -34.93 -50.76
N GLU A 3 -15.34 -35.08 -49.43
CA GLU A 3 -15.79 -36.32 -48.77
C GLU A 3 -17.31 -36.56 -48.85
N ASP A 4 -18.16 -35.53 -48.97
CA ASP A 4 -19.57 -35.65 -49.18
C ASP A 4 -19.91 -36.07 -50.65
N ALA A 5 -19.04 -35.69 -51.57
CA ALA A 5 -19.14 -36.13 -52.95
C ALA A 5 -18.77 -37.62 -53.11
N ALA A 6 -17.70 -38.08 -52.44
CA ALA A 6 -17.29 -39.48 -52.42
C ALA A 6 -18.39 -40.40 -51.76
N LEU A 7 -19.03 -39.93 -50.72
CA LEU A 7 -20.13 -40.66 -50.05
C LEU A 7 -21.38 -40.75 -50.94
N LYS A 8 -21.68 -39.69 -51.71
CA LYS A 8 -22.79 -39.68 -52.67
C LYS A 8 -22.54 -40.63 -53.86
N ASP A 9 -21.27 -40.66 -54.36
CA ASP A 9 -20.90 -41.62 -55.43
C ASP A 9 -21.00 -43.06 -54.93
N GLU A 10 -20.52 -43.36 -53.73
CA GLU A 10 -20.61 -44.68 -53.11
C GLU A 10 -22.11 -45.13 -52.87
N MET A 11 -22.98 -44.17 -52.51
CA MET A 11 -24.41 -44.42 -52.39
C MET A 11 -25.10 -44.63 -53.80
N ALA A 12 -24.66 -43.90 -54.81
CA ALA A 12 -25.19 -44.08 -56.20
C ALA A 12 -24.75 -45.42 -56.81
N ASP A 13 -23.47 -45.81 -56.56
CA ASP A 13 -23.03 -47.16 -56.99
C ASP A 13 -23.76 -48.28 -56.30
N MET A 14 -24.09 -48.12 -55.02
CA MET A 14 -24.90 -49.10 -54.27
C MET A 14 -26.32 -49.10 -54.74
N GLN A 15 -26.93 -47.97 -55.11
CA GLN A 15 -28.24 -47.92 -55.73
C GLN A 15 -28.26 -48.63 -57.10
N ASN A 16 -27.20 -48.48 -57.88
CA ASN A 16 -27.01 -49.16 -59.16
C ASN A 16 -26.85 -50.69 -58.97
N ILE A 17 -26.07 -51.12 -57.97
CA ILE A 17 -25.93 -52.54 -57.61
C ILE A 17 -27.26 -53.11 -57.13
N MET A 18 -28.06 -52.37 -56.36
CA MET A 18 -29.40 -52.79 -55.95
C MET A 18 -30.39 -52.93 -57.11
N ALA A 19 -30.30 -52.02 -58.11
CA ALA A 19 -31.15 -52.11 -59.30
C ALA A 19 -30.77 -53.31 -60.19
N LEU A 20 -29.50 -53.70 -60.26
CA LEU A 20 -29.00 -54.86 -60.96
C LEU A 20 -29.33 -56.16 -60.16
N SER A 21 -29.30 -56.19 -58.87
CA SER A 21 -29.66 -57.37 -58.04
C SER A 21 -31.12 -57.64 -58.01
N GLY A 22 -32.01 -56.68 -58.26
CA GLY A 22 -33.43 -56.87 -58.44
C GLY A 22 -33.80 -57.71 -59.66
N MET A 23 -32.84 -58.08 -60.49
CA MET A 23 -32.98 -59.00 -61.65
C MET A 23 -32.57 -60.47 -61.33
N MET A 24 -32.04 -60.76 -60.12
CA MET A 24 -31.63 -62.10 -59.70
C MET A 24 -32.25 -62.47 -58.36
N ASP A 25 -33.07 -63.44 -58.41
CA ASP A 25 -33.69 -64.30 -57.36
C ASP A 25 -34.02 -63.72 -55.97
N LYS A 26 -35.25 -63.89 -55.51
CA LYS A 26 -35.96 -63.10 -54.49
C LYS A 26 -35.76 -63.50 -53.03
N ASP A 27 -35.01 -64.50 -52.63
CA ASP A 27 -35.12 -65.01 -51.24
C ASP A 27 -33.87 -65.14 -50.44
N GLY A 28 -32.66 -64.71 -50.92
CA GLY A 28 -31.44 -64.85 -50.18
C GLY A 28 -30.66 -63.53 -49.85
N ASP A 29 -30.93 -62.46 -50.56
CA ASP A 29 -30.08 -61.28 -50.57
C ASP A 29 -30.54 -60.09 -49.68
N ASP A 30 -31.86 -60.11 -49.31
CA ASP A 30 -32.42 -58.94 -48.55
C ASP A 30 -31.82 -58.75 -47.14
N LEU A 31 -31.38 -59.86 -46.51
CA LEU A 31 -30.80 -59.80 -45.16
C LEU A 31 -29.38 -59.31 -45.17
N LEU A 32 -28.59 -59.60 -46.19
CA LEU A 32 -27.22 -59.15 -46.39
C LEU A 32 -27.19 -57.69 -46.78
N VAL A 33 -28.09 -57.24 -47.61
CA VAL A 33 -28.19 -55.82 -48.04
C VAL A 33 -28.66 -54.95 -46.88
N THR A 34 -29.65 -55.38 -46.11
CA THR A 34 -30.13 -54.62 -44.93
C THR A 34 -29.08 -54.53 -43.80
N THR A 35 -28.25 -55.59 -43.60
CA THR A 35 -27.16 -55.55 -42.64
C THR A 35 -26.03 -54.60 -43.07
N LYS A 36 -25.66 -54.59 -44.36
CA LYS A 36 -24.66 -53.65 -44.90
C LYS A 36 -25.15 -52.22 -44.85
N ILE A 37 -26.40 -51.93 -45.13
CA ILE A 37 -26.95 -50.58 -45.00
C ILE A 37 -26.87 -50.08 -43.53
N LYS A 38 -27.27 -50.93 -42.56
CA LYS A 38 -27.17 -50.61 -41.14
C LYS A 38 -25.71 -50.33 -40.70
N GLU A 39 -24.76 -51.12 -41.18
CA GLU A 39 -23.35 -50.88 -40.90
C GLU A 39 -22.85 -49.55 -41.48
N LEU A 40 -23.26 -49.19 -42.68
CA LEU A 40 -22.91 -47.92 -43.32
C LEU A 40 -23.52 -46.71 -42.58
N GLU A 41 -24.81 -46.83 -42.20
CA GLU A 41 -25.48 -45.81 -41.39
C GLU A 41 -24.82 -45.66 -40.02
N GLN A 42 -24.41 -46.74 -39.37
CA GLN A 42 -23.69 -46.67 -38.11
C GLN A 42 -22.30 -46.02 -38.26
N ARG A 43 -21.57 -46.32 -39.35
CA ARG A 43 -20.29 -45.69 -39.66
C ARG A 43 -20.44 -44.19 -39.98
N ALA A 44 -21.45 -43.82 -40.74
CA ALA A 44 -21.78 -42.43 -41.05
C ALA A 44 -22.17 -41.63 -39.79
N ASN A 45 -23.02 -42.19 -38.92
CA ASN A 45 -23.42 -41.58 -37.66
C ASN A 45 -22.23 -41.43 -36.69
N LYS A 46 -21.35 -42.46 -36.61
CA LYS A 46 -20.16 -42.43 -35.79
C LYS A 46 -19.17 -41.32 -36.26
N ARG A 47 -19.00 -41.18 -37.60
CA ARG A 47 -18.17 -40.09 -38.18
C ARG A 47 -18.80 -38.73 -37.93
N ARG A 48 -20.13 -38.60 -38.05
CA ARG A 48 -20.83 -37.33 -37.76
C ARG A 48 -20.75 -36.93 -36.30
N MET A 49 -20.92 -37.89 -35.38
CA MET A 49 -20.74 -37.67 -33.94
C MET A 49 -19.28 -37.28 -33.61
N PHE A 50 -18.29 -37.93 -34.22
CA PHE A 50 -16.88 -37.60 -34.02
C PHE A 50 -16.52 -36.20 -34.52
N ARG A 51 -17.04 -35.77 -35.67
CA ARG A 51 -16.87 -34.39 -36.18
C ARG A 51 -17.52 -33.34 -35.26
N LEU A 52 -18.73 -33.62 -34.77
CA LEU A 52 -19.41 -32.77 -33.81
C LEU A 52 -18.63 -32.66 -32.48
N SER A 53 -18.08 -33.77 -31.98
CA SER A 53 -17.28 -33.77 -30.75
C SER A 53 -15.98 -32.97 -30.89
N ILE A 54 -15.30 -33.03 -32.04
CA ILE A 54 -14.11 -32.23 -32.33
C ILE A 54 -14.46 -30.73 -32.40
N SER A 55 -15.60 -30.40 -33.03
CA SER A 55 -16.02 -29.00 -33.11
C SER A 55 -16.35 -28.43 -31.72
N VAL A 56 -17.09 -29.18 -30.90
CA VAL A 56 -17.38 -28.82 -29.52
C VAL A 56 -16.12 -28.68 -28.70
N LEU A 57 -15.13 -29.58 -28.88
CA LEU A 57 -13.84 -29.50 -28.20
C LEU A 57 -13.05 -28.23 -28.60
N LYS A 58 -13.05 -27.86 -29.88
CA LYS A 58 -12.40 -26.61 -30.34
C LYS A 58 -13.01 -25.36 -29.68
N TYR A 59 -14.35 -25.29 -29.63
CA TYR A 59 -15.03 -24.16 -28.95
C TYR A 59 -14.85 -24.19 -27.45
N ALA A 60 -14.81 -25.37 -26.83
CA ALA A 60 -14.52 -25.49 -25.40
C ALA A 60 -13.08 -24.99 -25.06
N VAL A 61 -12.09 -25.38 -25.87
CA VAL A 61 -10.70 -24.89 -25.72
C VAL A 61 -10.61 -23.37 -25.92
N ALA A 62 -11.29 -22.84 -26.96
CA ALA A 62 -11.31 -21.39 -27.18
C ALA A 62 -11.97 -20.63 -26.01
N ALA A 63 -13.08 -21.15 -25.49
CA ALA A 63 -13.78 -20.57 -24.34
C ALA A 63 -12.92 -20.61 -23.07
N THR A 64 -12.22 -21.72 -22.82
CA THR A 64 -11.30 -21.81 -21.66
C THR A 64 -10.11 -20.88 -21.79
N LEU A 65 -9.55 -20.70 -22.97
CA LEU A 65 -8.47 -19.73 -23.20
C LEU A 65 -8.94 -18.28 -22.98
N LEU A 66 -10.13 -17.93 -23.49
CA LEU A 66 -10.72 -16.61 -23.25
C LEU A 66 -11.03 -16.39 -21.76
N PHE A 67 -11.53 -17.38 -21.07
CA PHE A 67 -11.78 -17.32 -19.63
C PHE A 67 -10.47 -17.18 -18.84
N CYS A 68 -9.44 -17.94 -19.18
CA CYS A 68 -8.12 -17.84 -18.55
C CYS A 68 -7.47 -16.47 -18.80
N THR A 69 -7.55 -15.94 -20.02
CA THR A 69 -6.99 -14.61 -20.33
C THR A 69 -7.75 -13.51 -19.60
N TRP A 70 -9.07 -13.58 -19.53
CA TRP A 70 -9.89 -12.65 -18.76
C TRP A 70 -9.56 -12.71 -17.26
N PHE A 71 -9.51 -13.91 -16.68
CA PHE A 71 -9.20 -14.13 -15.26
C PHE A 71 -7.78 -13.68 -14.89
N LEU A 72 -6.80 -13.96 -15.76
CA LEU A 72 -5.43 -13.49 -15.57
C LEU A 72 -5.32 -11.97 -15.71
N SER A 73 -6.04 -11.37 -16.66
CA SER A 73 -6.08 -9.92 -16.84
C SER A 73 -6.68 -9.21 -15.63
N GLU A 74 -7.76 -9.75 -15.06
CA GLU A 74 -8.38 -9.18 -13.87
C GLU A 74 -7.44 -9.21 -12.66
N LYS A 75 -6.75 -10.33 -12.42
CA LYS A 75 -5.74 -10.41 -11.37
C LYS A 75 -4.58 -9.44 -11.60
N TYR A 76 -4.08 -9.37 -12.84
CA TYR A 76 -2.94 -8.52 -13.16
C TYR A 76 -3.25 -7.03 -13.02
N THR A 77 -4.46 -6.61 -13.38
CA THR A 77 -4.91 -5.21 -13.24
C THR A 77 -5.16 -4.85 -11.78
N LEU A 78 -5.76 -5.73 -11.00
CA LEU A 78 -5.99 -5.53 -9.57
C LEU A 78 -4.68 -5.41 -8.79
N ASP A 79 -3.69 -6.25 -9.07
CA ASP A 79 -2.39 -6.20 -8.39
C ASP A 79 -1.57 -4.97 -8.79
N LYS A 80 -1.68 -4.49 -10.03
CA LYS A 80 -1.00 -3.28 -10.49
C LYS A 80 -1.56 -2.02 -9.82
N HIS A 81 -2.87 -1.88 -9.70
CA HIS A 81 -3.49 -0.74 -9.02
C HIS A 81 -3.26 -0.75 -7.49
N LYS A 82 -3.10 -1.92 -6.88
CA LYS A 82 -2.74 -2.04 -5.45
C LYS A 82 -1.33 -1.54 -5.15
N SER A 83 -0.42 -1.54 -6.12
CA SER A 83 0.97 -1.13 -5.94
C SER A 83 1.24 0.35 -6.24
N GLU A 84 0.29 1.09 -6.81
CA GLU A 84 0.43 2.52 -7.04
C GLU A 84 0.37 3.27 -5.71
N MET A 85 1.43 4.07 -5.44
CA MET A 85 1.53 4.88 -4.22
C MET A 85 1.05 6.29 -4.50
N ILE A 86 0.15 6.78 -3.66
CA ILE A 86 -0.27 8.17 -3.61
C ILE A 86 0.68 8.91 -2.68
N ARG A 87 1.30 9.98 -3.18
CA ARG A 87 2.15 10.85 -2.38
C ARG A 87 1.36 12.06 -1.91
N ILE A 88 1.35 12.25 -0.61
CA ILE A 88 0.78 13.41 0.06
C ILE A 88 1.92 14.17 0.72
N GLU A 89 1.94 15.48 0.57
CA GLU A 89 2.97 16.34 1.14
C GLU A 89 2.31 17.49 1.91
N ALA A 90 2.71 17.67 3.16
CA ALA A 90 2.33 18.82 3.96
C ALA A 90 3.27 19.99 3.60
N PRO A 91 2.75 21.14 3.14
CA PRO A 91 3.59 22.30 2.85
C PRO A 91 4.29 22.81 4.11
N GLN A 92 5.34 23.61 3.90
CA GLN A 92 6.06 24.29 4.96
C GLN A 92 5.13 25.15 5.82
N GLY A 93 5.30 25.09 7.14
CA GLY A 93 4.46 25.82 8.10
C GLY A 93 3.01 25.37 8.16
N GLN A 94 2.61 24.36 7.39
CA GLN A 94 1.24 23.87 7.33
C GLN A 94 1.12 22.43 7.83
N ARG A 95 -0.11 22.05 8.10
CA ARG A 95 -0.47 20.69 8.50
C ARG A 95 -1.50 20.12 7.54
N VAL A 96 -1.43 18.82 7.33
CA VAL A 96 -2.42 18.08 6.53
C VAL A 96 -3.12 17.08 7.43
N TYR A 97 -4.46 17.13 7.43
CA TYR A 97 -5.29 16.08 8.01
C TYR A 97 -5.90 15.26 6.90
N LEU A 98 -5.88 13.95 7.06
CA LEU A 98 -6.48 13.03 6.11
C LEU A 98 -7.01 11.78 6.81
N THR A 99 -7.98 11.14 6.16
CA THR A 99 -8.48 9.82 6.55
C THR A 99 -8.06 8.83 5.48
N LEU A 100 -7.38 7.75 5.89
CA LEU A 100 -6.93 6.69 5.00
C LEU A 100 -8.10 5.76 4.62
N ALA A 101 -7.89 4.92 3.60
CA ALA A 101 -8.90 4.00 3.09
C ALA A 101 -9.42 2.99 4.13
N ASP A 102 -8.63 2.67 5.16
CA ASP A 102 -9.03 1.79 6.27
C ASP A 102 -9.79 2.52 7.40
N GLY A 103 -9.93 3.85 7.30
CA GLY A 103 -10.52 4.72 8.31
C GLY A 103 -9.53 5.17 9.39
N THR A 104 -8.23 4.94 9.22
CA THR A 104 -7.16 5.53 10.04
C THR A 104 -7.12 7.03 9.79
N GLU A 105 -7.03 7.82 10.85
CA GLU A 105 -6.83 9.27 10.77
C GLU A 105 -5.35 9.60 10.93
N ALA A 106 -4.86 10.53 10.11
CA ALA A 106 -3.49 11.00 10.14
C ALA A 106 -3.42 12.52 10.15
N TRP A 107 -2.57 13.08 11.00
CA TRP A 107 -2.22 14.51 11.07
C TRP A 107 -0.74 14.63 10.77
N LEU A 108 -0.43 15.14 9.59
CA LEU A 108 0.95 15.34 9.13
C LEU A 108 1.42 16.73 9.55
N SER A 109 2.59 16.80 10.14
CA SER A 109 3.29 18.04 10.45
C SER A 109 3.90 18.66 9.19
N SER A 110 4.39 19.88 9.31
CA SER A 110 5.07 20.65 8.25
C SER A 110 6.14 19.81 7.53
N ARG A 111 6.25 19.98 6.21
CA ARG A 111 7.26 19.32 5.34
C ARG A 111 7.25 17.79 5.38
N THR A 112 6.18 17.21 5.88
CA THR A 112 6.02 15.75 5.95
C THR A 112 5.56 15.19 4.60
N LYS A 113 6.20 14.13 4.16
CA LYS A 113 5.85 13.35 2.98
C LYS A 113 5.30 12.00 3.42
N LEU A 114 4.11 11.67 2.95
CA LEU A 114 3.44 10.41 3.23
C LEU A 114 3.14 9.71 1.92
N ASN A 115 3.67 8.51 1.73
CA ASN A 115 3.30 7.63 0.62
C ASN A 115 2.34 6.56 1.14
N ILE A 116 1.17 6.47 0.53
CA ILE A 116 0.12 5.51 0.86
C ILE A 116 -0.24 4.71 -0.37
N PRO A 117 -0.47 3.39 -0.28
CA PRO A 117 -0.98 2.62 -1.41
C PRO A 117 -2.43 3.03 -1.72
N HIS A 118 -2.82 2.95 -2.97
CA HIS A 118 -4.19 3.21 -3.39
C HIS A 118 -5.18 2.32 -2.61
N GLN A 119 -4.78 1.10 -2.30
CA GLN A 119 -5.52 0.15 -1.47
C GLN A 119 -4.55 -0.70 -0.63
N PHE A 120 -4.84 -0.84 0.67
CA PHE A 120 -4.09 -1.76 1.52
C PHE A 120 -4.30 -3.21 1.09
N ASN A 121 -3.26 -4.04 1.27
CA ASN A 121 -3.36 -5.46 0.98
C ASN A 121 -4.11 -6.23 2.09
N ASP A 122 -4.34 -7.53 1.86
CA ASP A 122 -5.12 -8.37 2.78
C ASP A 122 -4.30 -8.86 3.99
N LYS A 123 -2.98 -8.63 4.01
CA LYS A 123 -2.07 -9.09 5.07
C LYS A 123 -1.65 -7.98 6.00
N GLU A 124 -1.40 -6.78 5.47
CA GLU A 124 -0.83 -5.65 6.21
C GLU A 124 -1.26 -4.31 5.60
N ARG A 125 -1.20 -3.26 6.40
CA ARG A 125 -1.48 -1.88 6.00
C ARG A 125 -0.19 -1.08 6.09
N VAL A 126 0.51 -0.92 4.99
CA VAL A 126 1.83 -0.27 4.95
C VAL A 126 1.71 1.13 4.39
N ILE A 127 2.35 2.08 5.08
CA ILE A 127 2.58 3.45 4.61
C ILE A 127 4.08 3.79 4.77
N GLU A 128 4.55 4.79 4.02
CA GLU A 128 5.91 5.30 4.16
C GLU A 128 5.87 6.75 4.60
N LEU A 129 6.64 7.09 5.62
CA LEU A 129 6.70 8.40 6.23
C LEU A 129 8.12 8.99 6.16
N ASP A 130 8.22 10.20 5.64
CA ASP A 130 9.39 11.07 5.77
C ASP A 130 8.90 12.38 6.39
N GLY A 131 9.14 12.58 7.67
CA GLY A 131 8.61 13.71 8.41
C GLY A 131 8.04 13.35 9.78
N GLU A 132 7.03 14.08 10.21
CA GLU A 132 6.35 13.85 11.48
C GLU A 132 4.85 13.70 11.26
N GLY A 133 4.27 12.65 11.86
CA GLY A 133 2.83 12.37 11.78
C GLY A 133 2.27 11.78 13.06
N PHE A 134 1.12 12.28 13.47
CA PHE A 134 0.28 11.66 14.48
C PHE A 134 -0.76 10.77 13.79
N PHE A 135 -0.91 9.54 14.26
CA PHE A 135 -1.82 8.56 13.68
C PHE A 135 -2.79 8.05 14.75
N ALA A 136 -4.09 8.05 14.41
CA ALA A 136 -5.12 7.34 15.16
C ALA A 136 -5.56 6.14 14.31
N VAL A 137 -4.86 5.01 14.48
CA VAL A 137 -5.02 3.83 13.64
C VAL A 137 -6.26 3.06 14.03
N LYS A 138 -7.11 2.77 13.03
CA LYS A 138 -8.28 1.92 13.22
C LYS A 138 -7.88 0.50 13.60
N LYS A 139 -8.50 -0.03 14.64
CA LYS A 139 -8.20 -1.36 15.17
C LYS A 139 -8.51 -2.45 14.15
N ASP A 140 -7.47 -3.22 13.79
CA ASP A 140 -7.55 -4.41 12.97
C ASP A 140 -6.44 -5.39 13.37
N ALA A 141 -6.79 -6.39 14.19
CA ALA A 141 -5.83 -7.36 14.72
C ALA A 141 -5.31 -8.36 13.66
N LYS A 142 -5.99 -8.47 12.52
CA LYS A 142 -5.61 -9.39 11.44
C LYS A 142 -4.60 -8.78 10.47
N ARG A 143 -4.61 -7.45 10.33
CA ARG A 143 -3.76 -6.71 9.41
C ARG A 143 -3.01 -5.62 10.17
N PRO A 144 -1.76 -5.84 10.57
CA PRO A 144 -0.95 -4.83 11.22
C PRO A 144 -0.82 -3.58 10.33
N PHE A 145 -0.77 -2.41 10.99
CA PHE A 145 -0.48 -1.14 10.35
C PHE A 145 1.00 -0.82 10.58
N ILE A 146 1.74 -0.60 9.50
CA ILE A 146 3.19 -0.42 9.53
C ILE A 146 3.55 0.93 8.92
N VAL A 147 4.14 1.81 9.73
CA VAL A 147 4.76 3.05 9.27
C VAL A 147 6.23 2.76 8.98
N LYS A 148 6.60 2.74 7.70
CA LYS A 148 7.99 2.61 7.27
C LYS A 148 8.65 3.97 7.24
N THR A 149 9.82 4.10 7.85
CA THR A 149 10.66 5.29 7.76
C THR A 149 12.03 4.96 7.17
N LYS A 150 12.91 5.94 7.09
CA LYS A 150 14.26 5.75 6.52
C LYS A 150 15.05 4.62 7.19
N GLN A 151 14.94 4.47 8.51
CA GLN A 151 15.77 3.54 9.30
C GLN A 151 14.93 2.55 10.11
N TYR A 152 13.80 2.97 10.66
CA TYR A 152 12.98 2.20 11.59
C TYR A 152 11.56 2.05 11.07
N ASN A 153 10.94 0.94 11.43
CA ASN A 153 9.53 0.69 11.18
C ASN A 153 8.77 0.71 12.50
N VAL A 154 7.53 1.21 12.45
CA VAL A 154 6.62 1.29 13.59
C VAL A 154 5.39 0.48 13.26
N GLN A 155 5.15 -0.61 14.00
CA GLN A 155 4.06 -1.53 13.77
C GLN A 155 3.03 -1.48 14.89
N VAL A 156 1.75 -1.43 14.52
CA VAL A 156 0.63 -1.32 15.45
C VAL A 156 -0.57 -2.13 14.96
N LEU A 157 -1.54 -2.40 15.85
CA LEU A 157 -2.80 -3.09 15.51
C LEU A 157 -4.05 -2.21 15.65
N GLY A 158 -3.93 -1.06 16.30
CA GLY A 158 -5.03 -0.12 16.57
C GLY A 158 -4.64 0.77 17.73
N THR A 159 -3.98 1.88 17.43
CA THR A 159 -3.10 2.59 18.35
C THR A 159 -3.13 4.08 18.00
N GLN A 160 -3.03 4.94 19.01
CA GLN A 160 -2.79 6.36 18.83
C GLN A 160 -1.34 6.68 19.20
N PHE A 161 -0.56 7.18 18.25
CA PHE A 161 0.88 7.41 18.41
C PHE A 161 1.39 8.51 17.48
N ASN A 162 2.54 9.09 17.82
CA ASN A 162 3.27 10.02 16.98
C ASN A 162 4.58 9.37 16.49
N VAL A 163 4.98 9.70 15.27
CA VAL A 163 6.30 9.33 14.72
C VAL A 163 6.96 10.58 14.21
N PHE A 164 8.19 10.83 14.66
CA PHE A 164 9.11 11.85 14.16
C PHE A 164 10.29 11.16 13.47
N ALA A 165 10.40 11.33 12.16
CA ALA A 165 11.38 10.62 11.33
C ALA A 165 11.69 11.38 10.03
N TYR A 166 12.17 12.63 10.11
CA TYR A 166 12.62 13.36 8.93
C TYR A 166 13.90 12.76 8.37
N SER A 167 13.95 12.51 7.08
CA SER A 167 15.14 11.94 6.41
C SER A 167 16.36 12.85 6.45
N GLU A 168 16.15 14.16 6.64
CA GLU A 168 17.19 15.20 6.81
C GLU A 168 17.78 15.21 8.22
N SER A 169 17.10 14.61 9.20
CA SER A 169 17.56 14.46 10.58
C SER A 169 18.14 13.08 10.83
N THR A 170 19.05 12.99 11.80
CA THR A 170 19.48 11.72 12.38
C THR A 170 18.54 11.24 13.49
N ASP A 171 17.61 12.10 13.93
CA ASP A 171 16.73 11.81 15.04
C ASP A 171 15.56 10.93 14.58
N PHE A 172 15.21 9.99 15.42
CA PHE A 172 14.01 9.20 15.33
C PHE A 172 13.33 9.17 16.69
N GLU A 173 12.04 9.48 16.72
CA GLU A 173 11.24 9.42 17.94
C GLU A 173 9.86 8.84 17.64
N THR A 174 9.33 8.06 18.56
CA THR A 174 7.92 7.67 18.55
C THR A 174 7.37 7.72 19.97
N ASP A 175 6.18 8.30 20.09
CA ASP A 175 5.46 8.47 21.36
C ASP A 175 4.15 7.70 21.28
N LEU A 176 3.81 6.95 22.33
CA LEU A 176 2.60 6.14 22.38
C LEU A 176 1.56 6.74 23.33
N LEU A 177 0.36 7.03 22.80
CA LEU A 177 -0.78 7.53 23.58
C LEU A 177 -1.66 6.40 24.06
N GLU A 178 -2.09 5.52 23.16
CA GLU A 178 -3.04 4.48 23.43
C GLU A 178 -2.73 3.24 22.60
N GLY A 179 -2.85 2.05 23.19
CA GLY A 179 -2.65 0.77 22.54
C GLY A 179 -1.25 0.19 22.76
N SER A 180 -0.62 -0.30 21.74
CA SER A 180 0.72 -0.91 21.78
C SER A 180 1.45 -0.67 20.46
N VAL A 181 2.74 -0.40 20.54
CA VAL A 181 3.63 -0.14 19.40
C VAL A 181 4.81 -1.09 19.46
N TYR A 182 5.22 -1.59 18.32
CA TYR A 182 6.47 -2.31 18.13
C TYR A 182 7.37 -1.53 17.17
N VAL A 183 8.53 -1.11 17.64
CA VAL A 183 9.52 -0.34 16.87
C VAL A 183 10.71 -1.22 16.58
N TYR A 184 11.09 -1.33 15.30
CA TYR A 184 12.22 -2.18 14.91
C TYR A 184 13.01 -1.56 13.76
N HIS A 185 14.29 -1.93 13.66
CA HIS A 185 15.14 -1.50 12.54
C HIS A 185 14.71 -2.22 11.26
N LYS A 186 14.63 -1.50 10.13
CA LYS A 186 14.13 -2.04 8.85
C LYS A 186 14.81 -3.35 8.40
N ASN A 187 16.06 -3.58 8.81
CA ASN A 187 16.84 -4.77 8.45
C ASN A 187 16.90 -5.81 9.58
N ASN A 188 16.28 -5.56 10.73
CA ASN A 188 16.27 -6.47 11.87
C ASN A 188 14.98 -6.36 12.68
N GLU A 189 13.96 -7.08 12.24
CA GLU A 189 12.66 -7.08 12.89
C GLU A 189 12.70 -7.70 14.29
N ALA A 190 13.49 -8.74 14.51
CA ALA A 190 13.53 -9.45 15.77
C ALA A 190 14.14 -8.65 16.94
N GLY A 191 14.92 -7.61 16.64
CA GLY A 191 15.62 -6.78 17.63
C GLY A 191 14.85 -5.52 18.06
N GLY A 192 13.53 -5.48 17.88
CA GLY A 192 12.72 -4.29 18.16
C GLY A 192 12.33 -4.14 19.64
N LEU A 193 11.72 -2.97 19.93
CA LEU A 193 11.22 -2.58 21.25
C LEU A 193 9.70 -2.48 21.26
N TYR A 194 9.06 -3.12 22.23
CA TYR A 194 7.63 -2.93 22.51
C TYR A 194 7.42 -1.73 23.42
N MET A 195 6.41 -0.93 23.10
CA MET A 195 5.98 0.24 23.89
C MET A 195 4.60 0.01 24.49
N LYS A 196 4.44 0.54 25.70
CA LYS A 196 3.16 0.69 26.41
C LYS A 196 2.73 2.15 26.40
N PRO A 197 1.46 2.47 26.67
CA PRO A 197 1.01 3.86 26.81
C PRO A 197 1.92 4.66 27.77
N ASP A 198 2.10 5.93 27.45
CA ASP A 198 2.99 6.86 28.16
C ASP A 198 4.49 6.50 28.06
N GLU A 199 4.89 5.70 27.06
CA GLU A 199 6.29 5.45 26.73
C GLU A 199 6.67 6.16 25.42
N LYS A 200 7.94 6.52 25.36
CA LYS A 200 8.63 7.09 24.20
C LYS A 200 9.84 6.23 23.84
N VAL A 201 10.02 5.96 22.57
CA VAL A 201 11.25 5.39 22.02
C VAL A 201 11.92 6.46 21.16
N PHE A 202 13.23 6.60 21.29
CA PHE A 202 14.03 7.56 20.54
C PHE A 202 15.43 7.01 20.24
N LEU A 203 16.05 7.56 19.18
CA LEU A 203 17.39 7.20 18.78
C LEU A 203 18.43 8.06 19.53
N LYS A 204 19.41 7.45 20.15
CA LYS A 204 20.56 8.13 20.77
C LYS A 204 21.83 7.31 20.59
N GLY A 205 22.85 7.91 20.01
CA GLY A 205 24.11 7.22 19.78
C GLY A 205 24.04 6.00 18.88
N GLY A 206 23.03 5.91 17.99
CA GLY A 206 22.81 4.78 17.10
C GLY A 206 21.97 3.64 17.70
N GLU A 207 21.54 3.76 18.95
CA GLU A 207 20.71 2.78 19.65
C GLU A 207 19.33 3.32 19.96
N LEU A 208 18.30 2.46 19.87
CA LEU A 208 16.96 2.80 20.34
C LEU A 208 16.89 2.70 21.85
N LEU A 209 16.54 3.81 22.48
CA LEU A 209 16.32 3.90 23.91
C LEU A 209 14.84 4.13 24.20
N LYS A 210 14.37 3.61 25.32
CA LYS A 210 13.01 3.77 25.80
C LYS A 210 12.98 4.56 27.10
N THR A 211 12.04 5.50 27.20
CA THR A 211 11.79 6.30 28.41
C THR A 211 10.30 6.53 28.60
N THR A 212 9.92 7.03 29.78
CA THR A 212 8.54 7.49 30.01
C THR A 212 8.32 8.81 29.27
N SER A 213 7.20 8.93 28.59
CA SER A 213 6.77 10.15 27.92
C SER A 213 5.73 10.87 28.76
N ASN A 214 5.84 12.19 28.91
CA ASN A 214 4.79 12.98 29.53
C ASN A 214 3.69 13.29 28.51
N PHE A 215 2.96 12.22 28.14
CA PHE A 215 2.10 12.15 26.97
C PHE A 215 0.83 13.02 27.03
N LYS A 216 0.53 13.68 28.14
CA LYS A 216 -0.52 14.73 28.16
C LYS A 216 -0.31 15.77 27.05
N GLN A 217 0.90 15.86 26.51
CA GLN A 217 1.31 16.77 25.43
C GLN A 217 0.86 16.29 24.04
N SER A 218 0.77 15.00 23.76
CA SER A 218 0.42 14.50 22.43
C SER A 218 -1.05 14.70 22.04
N LYS A 219 -1.94 14.90 23.01
CA LYS A 219 -3.28 15.44 22.73
C LYS A 219 -3.23 16.78 22.00
N TYR A 220 -2.19 17.55 22.22
CA TYR A 220 -1.99 18.85 21.58
C TYR A 220 -1.50 18.72 20.15
N LEU A 221 -0.74 17.67 19.80
CA LEU A 221 -0.29 17.42 18.44
C LEU A 221 -1.45 17.25 17.47
N LYS A 222 -2.49 16.52 17.87
CA LYS A 222 -3.74 16.42 17.10
C LYS A 222 -4.32 17.79 16.74
N ASN A 223 -4.20 18.76 17.65
CA ASN A 223 -4.67 20.14 17.48
C ASN A 223 -3.62 21.10 16.90
N GLY A 224 -2.45 20.58 16.50
CA GLY A 224 -1.36 21.41 15.96
C GLY A 224 -0.64 22.26 16.99
N ILE A 225 -0.75 21.92 18.24
CA ILE A 225 -0.07 22.62 19.32
C ILE A 225 1.16 21.80 19.73
N PHE A 226 2.34 22.40 19.60
CA PHE A 226 3.57 21.86 20.13
C PHE A 226 3.78 22.30 21.55
N THR A 227 4.25 21.37 22.36
CA THR A 227 4.59 21.62 23.75
C THR A 227 6.02 21.18 23.99
N PHE A 228 6.79 22.02 24.67
CA PHE A 228 8.10 21.67 25.20
C PHE A 228 8.01 21.78 26.72
N GLU A 229 8.66 20.89 27.40
CA GLU A 229 8.77 20.88 28.84
C GLU A 229 10.23 20.58 29.17
N ASP A 230 10.89 21.58 29.79
CA ASP A 230 12.29 21.51 30.19
C ASP A 230 13.24 21.04 29.08
N LYS A 231 13.06 21.61 27.86
CA LYS A 231 13.87 21.25 26.69
C LYS A 231 14.97 22.25 26.45
N PRO A 232 16.21 21.80 26.12
CA PRO A 232 17.28 22.68 25.66
C PRO A 232 16.84 23.44 24.41
N PHE A 233 17.16 24.74 24.35
CA PHE A 233 16.82 25.58 23.18
C PHE A 233 17.40 25.05 21.88
N GLY A 234 18.57 24.40 21.93
CA GLY A 234 19.15 23.74 20.75
C GLY A 234 18.25 22.65 20.14
N GLU A 235 17.54 21.86 20.96
CA GLU A 235 16.58 20.87 20.46
C GLU A 235 15.38 21.55 19.79
N LEU A 236 14.89 22.64 20.39
CA LEU A 236 13.80 23.43 19.82
C LEU A 236 14.20 24.04 18.48
N LEU A 237 15.38 24.67 18.40
CA LEU A 237 15.89 25.25 17.14
C LEU A 237 15.96 24.18 16.03
N THR A 238 16.47 23.00 16.33
CA THR A 238 16.54 21.90 15.35
C THR A 238 15.16 21.52 14.83
N ARG A 239 14.12 21.46 15.69
CA ARG A 239 12.75 21.19 15.24
C ARG A 239 12.17 22.34 14.40
N LEU A 240 12.43 23.59 14.80
CA LEU A 240 12.00 24.76 14.03
C LEU A 240 12.69 24.83 12.66
N GLU A 241 13.98 24.45 12.56
CA GLU A 241 14.67 24.32 11.26
C GLU A 241 13.93 23.35 10.33
N LEU A 242 13.52 22.19 10.83
CA LEU A 242 12.79 21.20 10.05
C LEU A 242 11.38 21.67 9.65
N TRP A 243 10.65 22.34 10.56
CA TRP A 243 9.26 22.72 10.30
C TRP A 243 9.12 23.94 9.42
N TYR A 244 10.07 24.92 9.54
CA TYR A 244 10.01 26.21 8.85
C TYR A 244 11.03 26.35 7.71
N ASP A 245 11.81 25.29 7.45
CA ASP A 245 12.88 25.31 6.43
C ASP A 245 13.84 26.49 6.59
N VAL A 246 14.19 26.80 7.82
CA VAL A 246 15.13 27.86 8.18
C VAL A 246 16.42 27.26 8.72
N LYS A 247 17.48 28.05 8.77
CA LYS A 247 18.75 27.73 9.42
C LYS A 247 19.05 28.71 10.53
N PHE A 248 19.42 28.21 11.70
CA PHE A 248 19.79 29.04 12.82
C PHE A 248 21.32 29.15 12.97
N LYS A 249 21.82 30.35 12.84
CA LYS A 249 23.21 30.71 13.19
C LYS A 249 23.22 31.21 14.63
N VAL A 250 23.75 30.40 15.54
CA VAL A 250 23.83 30.79 16.97
C VAL A 250 25.22 31.31 17.27
N SER A 251 25.31 32.62 17.51
CA SER A 251 26.59 33.32 17.74
C SER A 251 27.22 32.99 19.08
N ARG A 252 26.41 32.67 20.10
CA ARG A 252 26.85 32.25 21.43
C ARG A 252 26.38 30.82 21.73
N PRO A 253 27.25 29.81 21.70
CA PRO A 253 26.87 28.40 21.85
C PRO A 253 26.14 28.07 23.17
N GLU A 254 26.38 28.85 24.23
CA GLU A 254 25.72 28.70 25.52
C GLU A 254 24.20 28.90 25.45
N ILE A 255 23.71 29.71 24.52
CA ILE A 255 22.27 29.94 24.32
C ILE A 255 21.54 28.65 24.00
N ARG A 256 22.17 27.72 23.26
CA ARG A 256 21.57 26.39 22.95
C ARG A 256 21.29 25.56 24.19
N LYS A 257 21.93 25.83 25.32
CA LYS A 257 21.75 25.11 26.59
C LYS A 257 20.63 25.69 27.46
N TYR A 258 20.10 26.86 27.12
CA TYR A 258 18.97 27.43 27.86
C TYR A 258 17.77 26.47 27.78
N VAL A 259 17.12 26.28 28.92
CA VAL A 259 15.98 25.35 29.01
C VAL A 259 14.70 26.16 28.94
N PHE A 260 13.80 25.71 28.05
CA PHE A 260 12.51 26.34 27.84
C PHE A 260 11.37 25.35 28.05
N SER A 261 10.26 25.89 28.55
CA SER A 261 8.96 25.22 28.58
C SER A 261 7.94 26.15 27.95
N GLY A 262 7.09 25.62 27.08
CA GLY A 262 6.09 26.43 26.41
C GLY A 262 5.22 25.64 25.46
N LYS A 263 4.29 26.39 24.85
CA LYS A 263 3.36 25.87 23.84
C LYS A 263 3.22 26.90 22.73
N PHE A 264 3.26 26.45 21.47
CA PHE A 264 2.91 27.27 20.32
C PHE A 264 2.16 26.43 19.26
N ARG A 265 1.49 27.11 18.37
CA ARG A 265 0.84 26.46 17.24
C ARG A 265 1.84 26.32 16.08
N GLN A 266 1.80 25.22 15.39
CA GLN A 266 2.63 25.00 14.21
C GLN A 266 2.31 25.97 13.06
N SER A 267 1.10 26.55 13.08
CA SER A 267 0.67 27.58 12.14
C SER A 267 1.16 28.99 12.48
N ASP A 268 1.79 29.19 13.65
CA ASP A 268 2.30 30.49 14.04
C ASP A 268 3.54 30.81 13.19
N ASP A 269 3.75 32.08 12.88
CA ASP A 269 4.94 32.53 12.16
C ASP A 269 6.20 32.33 13.01
N ILE A 270 7.31 31.94 12.37
CA ILE A 270 8.59 31.68 13.06
C ILE A 270 9.07 32.89 13.86
N ALA A 271 8.88 34.11 13.33
CA ALA A 271 9.28 35.34 14.02
C ALA A 271 8.46 35.54 15.31
N ASN A 272 7.15 35.25 15.28
CA ASN A 272 6.28 35.34 16.45
C ASN A 272 6.69 34.34 17.54
N ILE A 273 7.04 33.11 17.13
CA ILE A 273 7.52 32.08 18.04
C ILE A 273 8.80 32.50 18.70
N LEU A 274 9.78 32.98 17.92
CA LEU A 274 11.06 33.45 18.43
C LEU A 274 10.90 34.66 19.35
N GLN A 275 9.99 35.60 19.01
CA GLN A 275 9.69 36.75 19.86
C GLN A 275 9.11 36.32 21.20
N ALA A 276 8.17 35.38 21.21
CA ALA A 276 7.60 34.88 22.46
C ALA A 276 8.65 34.16 23.33
N ILE A 277 9.59 33.42 22.73
CA ILE A 277 10.66 32.76 23.45
C ILE A 277 11.68 33.79 23.95
N GLN A 278 11.94 34.86 23.17
CA GLN A 278 12.84 35.95 23.53
C GLN A 278 12.38 36.70 24.79
N GLU A 279 11.06 36.84 25.01
CA GLU A 279 10.51 37.51 26.22
C GLU A 279 10.95 36.82 27.52
N VAL A 280 11.16 35.51 27.49
CA VAL A 280 11.60 34.72 28.64
C VAL A 280 13.06 34.32 28.58
N GLY A 281 13.67 34.37 27.39
CA GLY A 281 15.07 34.03 27.11
C GLY A 281 15.98 35.24 27.08
N LYS A 282 17.26 35.06 27.46
CA LYS A 282 18.29 36.14 27.39
C LYS A 282 19.05 36.09 26.08
N PHE A 283 18.36 36.22 24.94
CA PHE A 283 18.94 36.27 23.60
C PHE A 283 18.20 37.29 22.74
N ASN A 284 18.82 37.67 21.63
CA ASN A 284 18.20 38.44 20.56
C ASN A 284 18.24 37.62 19.26
N PHE A 285 17.37 37.96 18.31
CA PHE A 285 17.42 37.36 16.99
C PHE A 285 17.24 38.41 15.89
N ARG A 286 17.74 38.10 14.70
CA ARG A 286 17.46 38.86 13.47
C ARG A 286 17.36 37.94 12.28
N MET A 287 16.48 38.27 11.36
CA MET A 287 16.41 37.62 10.05
C MET A 287 17.60 38.11 9.21
N ILE A 288 18.47 37.22 8.75
CA ILE A 288 19.53 37.52 7.79
C ILE A 288 19.00 37.45 6.38
N THR A 289 18.27 36.35 6.08
CA THR A 289 17.55 36.12 4.84
C THR A 289 16.18 35.53 5.19
N GLU A 290 15.35 35.23 4.17
CA GLU A 290 14.07 34.52 4.38
C GLU A 290 14.24 33.19 5.11
N ASN A 291 15.36 32.48 4.87
CA ASN A 291 15.62 31.14 5.39
C ASN A 291 16.81 31.09 6.38
N GLU A 292 17.40 32.22 6.79
CA GLU A 292 18.52 32.25 7.73
C GLU A 292 18.27 33.25 8.84
N ILE A 293 18.35 32.77 10.09
CA ILE A 293 18.07 33.53 11.31
C ILE A 293 19.27 33.46 12.22
N GLU A 294 19.77 34.62 12.66
CA GLU A 294 20.84 34.69 13.65
C GLU A 294 20.26 34.87 15.06
N ILE A 295 20.77 34.06 15.99
CA ILE A 295 20.51 34.13 17.43
C ILE A 295 21.79 34.59 18.13
N TYR A 296 21.74 35.72 18.90
CA TYR A 296 22.91 36.34 19.52
C TYR A 296 22.65 36.95 20.90
#